data_a0d66eb15d69d7d3699dbeb04d93d65e
#
_entry.id   a0d66eb15d69d7d3699dbeb04d93d65e
#
_cell.length_a   1.000
_cell.length_b   1.000
_cell.length_c   1.000
_cell.angle_alpha   90.00
_cell.angle_beta   90.00
_cell.angle_gamma   90.00
#
_symmetry.space_group_name_H-M   'P 1'
#
loop_
_entity.id
_entity.type
_entity.pdbx_description
1 polymer ?
#
loop_
_entity_poly.entity_id
_entity_poly.type
_entity_poly.pdbx_seq_one_letter_code
_entity_poly.pdbx_strand_id
1 'polypeptide(L)'
;MRTTVAQFSAPRAGLPLQPMHSNTTSHFFTVDVEEYFQVKALESAVTREDWASRPSRVAASIDALLEMLDRHNARATFFVLGWIATHRPEVVLAIAAAGHEIASHGFWHERVTGLDREAFREDVRTSKQALEDLVAAEVVGYRAPSFSIVPGLEWAFDVLVEEGYKYDSSLFPIHRRGYGYPASPRIPHVMQRPAGRLSEFPLATTSLFDYPVPAAGGGYLRQFPLAIIRRAFREASERCEPATFYIHPWEIDPGQPRLPVSALNRLRHYRGLGSAMERIELILQEFSFTTIASYLPVLDARATTRTTAGAA
;
A
#
# COMPACT_ATOMS: atom_id res chain seq x y z
N MET A 1 0.63 -29.60 -61.00
CA MET A 1 0.70 -28.59 -59.90
C MET A 1 -0.67 -28.52 -59.26
N ARG A 2 -0.84 -29.10 -58.06
CA ARG A 2 -2.10 -29.02 -57.30
C ARG A 2 -1.84 -28.14 -56.10
N THR A 3 -2.54 -27.01 -56.05
CA THR A 3 -2.46 -25.99 -54.99
C THR A 3 -3.31 -26.47 -53.80
N THR A 4 -2.69 -26.72 -52.67
CA THR A 4 -3.37 -27.08 -51.40
C THR A 4 -3.82 -25.81 -50.72
N VAL A 5 -5.12 -25.62 -50.57
CA VAL A 5 -5.74 -24.55 -49.80
C VAL A 5 -5.75 -24.93 -48.33
N ALA A 6 -5.10 -24.15 -47.49
CA ALA A 6 -5.13 -24.30 -46.02
C ALA A 6 -6.50 -23.88 -45.51
N GLN A 7 -7.18 -24.80 -44.81
CA GLN A 7 -8.42 -24.52 -44.08
C GLN A 7 -8.09 -23.80 -42.75
N PHE A 8 -8.55 -22.56 -42.62
CA PHE A 8 -8.55 -21.84 -41.35
C PHE A 8 -9.66 -22.41 -40.45
N SER A 9 -9.28 -22.96 -39.31
CA SER A 9 -10.23 -23.39 -38.25
C SER A 9 -10.83 -22.16 -37.58
N ALA A 10 -12.15 -22.17 -37.40
CA ALA A 10 -12.91 -21.14 -36.68
C ALA A 10 -12.50 -21.08 -35.19
N PRO A 11 -12.60 -19.89 -34.54
CA PRO A 11 -12.25 -19.73 -33.12
C PRO A 11 -13.22 -20.53 -32.24
N ARG A 12 -12.65 -21.26 -31.28
CA ARG A 12 -13.41 -22.00 -30.28
C ARG A 12 -14.32 -21.06 -29.49
N ALA A 13 -15.58 -21.44 -29.36
CA ALA A 13 -16.57 -20.77 -28.50
C ALA A 13 -16.03 -20.61 -27.08
N GLY A 14 -16.15 -19.38 -26.57
CA GLY A 14 -15.70 -19.03 -25.22
C GLY A 14 -16.37 -19.88 -24.16
N LEU A 15 -15.60 -20.29 -23.17
CA LEU A 15 -16.10 -20.87 -21.94
C LEU A 15 -17.14 -19.91 -21.32
N PRO A 16 -18.24 -20.43 -20.75
CA PRO A 16 -19.23 -19.60 -20.08
C PRO A 16 -18.56 -18.85 -18.92
N LEU A 17 -18.68 -17.53 -18.91
CA LEU A 17 -18.34 -16.69 -17.78
C LEU A 17 -19.07 -17.23 -16.55
N GLN A 18 -18.31 -17.68 -15.55
CA GLN A 18 -18.89 -18.04 -14.25
C GLN A 18 -19.61 -16.79 -13.70
N PRO A 19 -20.80 -16.93 -13.09
CA PRO A 19 -21.50 -15.79 -12.53
C PRO A 19 -20.61 -15.13 -11.48
N MET A 20 -20.28 -13.84 -11.70
CA MET A 20 -19.64 -13.01 -10.70
C MET A 20 -20.46 -13.11 -9.42
N HIS A 21 -19.87 -13.63 -8.35
CA HIS A 21 -20.48 -13.58 -7.03
C HIS A 21 -20.74 -12.13 -6.65
N SER A 22 -21.98 -11.71 -6.88
CA SER A 22 -22.50 -10.41 -6.47
C SER A 22 -22.52 -10.38 -4.93
N ASN A 23 -21.60 -9.72 -4.32
CA ASN A 23 -21.52 -9.21 -2.93
C ASN A 23 -20.21 -9.54 -2.18
N THR A 24 -19.10 -9.76 -2.85
CA THR A 24 -17.82 -9.86 -2.16
C THR A 24 -17.21 -8.47 -2.02
N THR A 25 -16.98 -8.03 -0.79
CA THR A 25 -16.24 -6.79 -0.50
C THR A 25 -14.82 -6.91 -1.08
N SER A 26 -14.45 -6.00 -1.99
CA SER A 26 -13.06 -5.88 -2.43
C SER A 26 -12.28 -5.08 -1.40
N HIS A 27 -11.13 -5.60 -0.98
CA HIS A 27 -10.20 -4.97 -0.05
C HIS A 27 -9.12 -4.19 -0.80
N PHE A 28 -8.24 -3.50 -0.10
CA PHE A 28 -7.13 -2.77 -0.71
C PHE A 28 -5.83 -3.54 -0.51
N PHE A 29 -5.18 -3.92 -1.62
CA PHE A 29 -3.82 -4.41 -1.61
C PHE A 29 -2.88 -3.24 -1.83
N THR A 30 -1.95 -3.00 -0.93
CA THR A 30 -1.02 -1.89 -1.04
C THR A 30 0.42 -2.33 -0.91
N VAL A 31 1.32 -1.65 -1.61
CA VAL A 31 2.75 -1.94 -1.64
C VAL A 31 3.50 -0.66 -1.38
N ASP A 32 4.31 -0.63 -0.31
CA ASP A 32 5.19 0.49 -0.01
C ASP A 32 6.51 0.24 -0.75
N VAL A 33 6.71 0.94 -1.88
CA VAL A 33 7.81 0.69 -2.83
C VAL A 33 9.08 1.39 -2.37
N GLU A 34 9.89 0.62 -1.70
CA GLU A 34 11.19 1.00 -1.17
C GLU A 34 12.21 -0.11 -1.35
N GLU A 35 13.49 0.23 -1.34
CA GLU A 35 14.60 -0.71 -1.32
C GLU A 35 14.79 -1.30 0.08
N TYR A 36 15.36 -2.51 0.15
CA TYR A 36 15.65 -3.16 1.43
C TYR A 36 16.50 -2.31 2.39
N PHE A 37 17.33 -1.41 1.87
CA PHE A 37 18.22 -0.56 2.66
C PHE A 37 17.56 0.77 3.11
N GLN A 38 16.36 1.10 2.62
CA GLN A 38 15.65 2.32 2.98
C GLN A 38 14.81 2.18 4.25
N VAL A 39 14.72 0.94 4.77
CA VAL A 39 13.90 0.63 5.96
C VAL A 39 14.51 1.17 7.25
N LYS A 40 13.68 1.71 8.12
CA LYS A 40 14.07 2.19 9.45
C LYS A 40 14.91 1.20 10.27
N ALA A 41 14.63 -0.10 10.16
CA ALA A 41 15.36 -1.13 10.89
C ALA A 41 16.85 -1.19 10.53
N LEU A 42 17.24 -0.69 9.36
CA LEU A 42 18.58 -0.76 8.79
C LEU A 42 19.29 0.59 8.74
N GLU A 43 18.66 1.69 9.16
CA GLU A 43 19.22 3.06 9.08
C GLU A 43 20.55 3.23 9.83
N SER A 44 20.82 2.43 10.86
CA SER A 44 22.11 2.47 11.57
C SER A 44 23.27 1.87 10.78
N ALA A 45 22.99 1.15 9.70
CA ALA A 45 23.98 0.48 8.87
C ALA A 45 24.08 1.05 7.45
N VAL A 46 23.16 1.94 7.06
CA VAL A 46 23.13 2.56 5.72
C VAL A 46 22.68 4.01 5.86
N THR A 47 23.53 4.93 5.42
CA THR A 47 23.15 6.35 5.34
C THR A 47 22.47 6.64 4.01
N ARG A 48 21.82 7.81 3.90
CA ARG A 48 21.15 8.23 2.68
C ARG A 48 22.12 8.41 1.50
N GLU A 49 23.31 8.86 1.77
CA GLU A 49 24.38 9.05 0.79
C GLU A 49 24.84 7.73 0.17
N ASP A 50 24.68 6.62 0.89
CA ASP A 50 25.04 5.29 0.41
C ASP A 50 24.01 4.70 -0.57
N TRP A 51 22.77 5.21 -0.60
CA TRP A 51 21.66 4.58 -1.32
C TRP A 51 21.94 4.35 -2.80
N ALA A 52 22.49 5.36 -3.48
CA ALA A 52 22.76 5.28 -4.93
C ALA A 52 23.85 4.24 -5.28
N SER A 53 24.73 3.93 -4.32
CA SER A 53 25.83 2.95 -4.50
C SER A 53 25.43 1.51 -4.15
N ARG A 54 24.28 1.30 -3.49
CA ARG A 54 23.82 -0.02 -3.08
C ARG A 54 23.23 -0.82 -4.25
N PRO A 55 23.45 -2.14 -4.27
CA PRO A 55 22.77 -2.99 -5.24
C PRO A 55 21.26 -2.90 -5.09
N SER A 56 20.58 -2.45 -6.15
CA SER A 56 19.11 -2.41 -6.19
C SER A 56 18.53 -3.82 -6.33
N ARG A 57 17.42 -4.06 -5.65
CA ARG A 57 16.69 -5.32 -5.72
C ARG A 57 15.17 -5.12 -5.89
N VAL A 58 14.71 -3.88 -5.85
CA VAL A 58 13.28 -3.55 -5.91
C VAL A 58 12.66 -4.00 -7.23
N ALA A 59 13.35 -3.88 -8.37
CA ALA A 59 12.82 -4.25 -9.69
C ALA A 59 12.42 -5.72 -9.74
N ALA A 60 13.31 -6.65 -9.38
CA ALA A 60 13.01 -8.09 -9.39
C ALA A 60 11.86 -8.46 -8.44
N SER A 61 11.77 -7.79 -7.29
CA SER A 61 10.67 -8.01 -6.35
C SER A 61 9.34 -7.47 -6.90
N ILE A 62 9.36 -6.31 -7.57
CA ILE A 62 8.17 -5.74 -8.21
C ILE A 62 7.72 -6.63 -9.36
N ASP A 63 8.60 -7.11 -10.22
CA ASP A 63 8.24 -8.03 -11.31
C ASP A 63 7.50 -9.26 -10.76
N ALA A 64 8.03 -9.89 -9.70
CA ALA A 64 7.41 -11.04 -9.07
C ALA A 64 6.04 -10.72 -8.44
N LEU A 65 5.86 -9.52 -7.87
CA LEU A 65 4.58 -9.06 -7.33
C LEU A 65 3.56 -8.80 -8.46
N LEU A 66 3.97 -8.14 -9.54
CA LEU A 66 3.10 -7.85 -10.68
C LEU A 66 2.58 -9.15 -11.32
N GLU A 67 3.46 -10.15 -11.52
CA GLU A 67 3.07 -11.46 -12.00
C GLU A 67 2.08 -12.16 -11.07
N MET A 68 2.28 -12.07 -9.74
CA MET A 68 1.37 -12.65 -8.76
C MET A 68 0.00 -11.96 -8.80
N LEU A 69 -0.04 -10.62 -8.78
CA LEU A 69 -1.27 -9.85 -8.82
C LEU A 69 -2.07 -10.11 -10.10
N ASP A 70 -1.39 -10.25 -11.25
CA ASP A 70 -2.02 -10.58 -12.53
C ASP A 70 -2.66 -11.98 -12.50
N ARG A 71 -1.94 -13.00 -12.01
CA ARG A 71 -2.48 -14.37 -11.84
C ARG A 71 -3.76 -14.42 -11.00
N HIS A 72 -3.89 -13.52 -10.01
CA HIS A 72 -5.05 -13.45 -9.13
C HIS A 72 -6.07 -12.39 -9.54
N ASN A 73 -5.89 -11.75 -10.71
CA ASN A 73 -6.79 -10.70 -11.20
C ASN A 73 -6.98 -9.56 -10.20
N ALA A 74 -5.95 -9.27 -9.40
CA ALA A 74 -5.94 -8.28 -8.34
C ALA A 74 -5.36 -6.94 -8.84
N ARG A 75 -5.93 -5.83 -8.38
CA ARG A 75 -5.36 -4.50 -8.55
C ARG A 75 -4.86 -3.99 -7.21
N ALA A 76 -3.79 -3.21 -7.25
CA ALA A 76 -3.11 -2.74 -6.05
C ALA A 76 -2.75 -1.26 -6.16
N THR A 77 -2.58 -0.61 -4.99
CA THR A 77 -2.02 0.74 -4.89
C THR A 77 -0.56 0.64 -4.46
N PHE A 78 0.32 1.23 -5.23
CA PHE A 78 1.75 1.28 -4.95
C PHE A 78 2.14 2.66 -4.43
N PHE A 79 2.46 2.74 -3.16
CA PHE A 79 3.01 3.94 -2.52
C PHE A 79 4.51 4.00 -2.79
N VAL A 80 4.92 4.86 -3.71
CA VAL A 80 6.27 4.90 -4.24
C VAL A 80 7.04 6.08 -3.66
N LEU A 81 8.30 5.84 -3.25
CA LEU A 81 9.21 6.92 -2.88
C LEU A 81 9.60 7.75 -4.11
N GLY A 82 9.64 9.08 -3.98
CA GLY A 82 10.16 9.96 -5.02
C GLY A 82 11.61 9.61 -5.41
N TRP A 83 12.40 9.14 -4.46
CA TRP A 83 13.73 8.62 -4.74
C TRP A 83 13.71 7.42 -5.72
N ILE A 84 12.76 6.50 -5.58
CA ILE A 84 12.60 5.38 -6.52
C ILE A 84 12.22 5.91 -7.91
N ALA A 85 11.28 6.87 -7.98
CA ALA A 85 10.90 7.47 -9.26
C ALA A 85 12.09 8.08 -10.01
N THR A 86 13.03 8.69 -9.30
CA THR A 86 14.21 9.34 -9.91
C THR A 86 15.36 8.39 -10.21
N HIS A 87 15.53 7.31 -9.44
CA HIS A 87 16.68 6.41 -9.58
C HIS A 87 16.34 5.05 -10.21
N ARG A 88 15.06 4.68 -10.24
CA ARG A 88 14.54 3.43 -10.81
C ARG A 88 13.22 3.67 -11.55
N PRO A 89 13.17 4.64 -12.50
CA PRO A 89 11.94 5.00 -13.20
C PRO A 89 11.28 3.80 -13.90
N GLU A 90 12.06 2.82 -14.34
CA GLU A 90 11.57 1.60 -14.98
C GLU A 90 10.62 0.80 -14.06
N VAL A 91 10.83 0.83 -12.75
CA VAL A 91 9.98 0.15 -11.75
C VAL A 91 8.60 0.80 -11.72
N VAL A 92 8.55 2.12 -11.67
CA VAL A 92 7.28 2.88 -11.60
C VAL A 92 6.50 2.74 -12.90
N LEU A 93 7.19 2.82 -14.03
CA LEU A 93 6.57 2.64 -15.35
C LEU A 93 6.00 1.22 -15.53
N ALA A 94 6.70 0.19 -15.05
CA ALA A 94 6.20 -1.20 -15.08
C ALA A 94 4.91 -1.35 -14.24
N ILE A 95 4.86 -0.77 -13.04
CA ILE A 95 3.68 -0.78 -12.17
C ILE A 95 2.49 -0.09 -12.87
N ALA A 96 2.71 1.10 -13.43
CA ALA A 96 1.69 1.87 -14.13
C ALA A 96 1.20 1.14 -15.40
N ALA A 97 2.11 0.57 -16.21
CA ALA A 97 1.77 -0.21 -17.40
C ALA A 97 0.96 -1.47 -17.09
N ALA A 98 1.15 -2.07 -15.91
CA ALA A 98 0.35 -3.20 -15.43
C ALA A 98 -1.06 -2.77 -14.93
N GLY A 99 -1.40 -1.47 -14.97
CA GLY A 99 -2.71 -0.95 -14.62
C GLY A 99 -2.96 -0.86 -13.11
N HIS A 100 -1.90 -0.74 -12.33
CA HIS A 100 -1.98 -0.47 -10.89
C HIS A 100 -1.95 1.03 -10.60
N GLU A 101 -2.41 1.40 -9.40
CA GLU A 101 -2.39 2.78 -8.95
C GLU A 101 -1.00 3.16 -8.41
N ILE A 102 -0.51 4.35 -8.80
CA ILE A 102 0.67 4.98 -8.23
C ILE A 102 0.22 6.02 -7.21
N ALA A 103 0.79 5.95 -6.01
CA ALA A 103 0.60 6.89 -4.92
C ALA A 103 1.96 7.27 -4.30
N SER A 104 2.02 8.34 -3.52
CA SER A 104 3.27 8.84 -2.93
C SER A 104 3.56 8.22 -1.58
N HIS A 105 4.84 7.88 -1.35
CA HIS A 105 5.38 7.47 -0.04
C HIS A 105 6.37 8.48 0.56
N GLY A 106 6.26 9.76 0.17
CA GLY A 106 7.28 10.77 0.41
C GLY A 106 8.47 10.61 -0.54
N PHE A 107 9.45 11.52 -0.42
CA PHE A 107 10.62 11.47 -1.31
C PHE A 107 11.77 10.64 -0.71
N TRP A 108 12.11 10.92 0.56
CA TRP A 108 13.32 10.39 1.22
C TRP A 108 13.05 9.29 2.25
N HIS A 109 11.86 8.74 2.33
CA HIS A 109 11.44 7.81 3.40
C HIS A 109 11.66 8.41 4.81
N GLU A 110 11.47 9.72 4.94
CA GLU A 110 11.63 10.40 6.21
C GLU A 110 10.34 10.37 7.02
N ARG A 111 10.45 10.09 8.31
CA ARG A 111 9.26 10.03 9.16
C ARG A 111 8.76 11.43 9.49
N VAL A 112 7.45 11.62 9.44
CA VAL A 112 6.79 12.88 9.79
C VAL A 112 7.16 13.35 11.20
N THR A 113 7.43 12.42 12.12
CA THR A 113 7.90 12.73 13.50
C THR A 113 9.27 13.43 13.55
N GLY A 114 10.03 13.44 12.48
CA GLY A 114 11.34 14.09 12.36
C GLY A 114 11.33 15.37 11.52
N LEU A 115 10.16 15.73 10.96
CA LEU A 115 10.01 16.88 10.07
C LEU A 115 9.18 18.00 10.74
N ASP A 116 9.49 19.23 10.40
CA ASP A 116 8.57 20.34 10.59
C ASP A 116 7.60 20.43 9.39
N ARG A 117 6.65 21.38 9.47
CA ARG A 117 5.60 21.55 8.46
C ARG A 117 6.15 21.86 7.06
N GLU A 118 7.17 22.71 6.96
CA GLU A 118 7.72 23.11 5.66
C GLU A 118 8.60 22.02 5.05
N ALA A 119 9.41 21.34 5.84
CA ALA A 119 10.18 20.19 5.38
C ALA A 119 9.27 19.04 4.91
N PHE A 120 8.16 18.79 5.61
CA PHE A 120 7.17 17.83 5.19
C PHE A 120 6.47 18.26 3.89
N ARG A 121 6.10 19.54 3.75
CA ARG A 121 5.52 20.08 2.53
C ARG A 121 6.42 19.88 1.32
N GLU A 122 7.69 20.19 1.48
CA GLU A 122 8.68 20.04 0.40
C GLU A 122 8.84 18.56 0.01
N ASP A 123 8.92 17.66 0.99
CA ASP A 123 9.06 16.22 0.75
C ASP A 123 7.86 15.65 -0.04
N VAL A 124 6.62 15.97 0.37
CA VAL A 124 5.42 15.44 -0.29
C VAL A 124 5.19 16.08 -1.67
N ARG A 125 5.50 17.37 -1.83
CA ARG A 125 5.41 18.10 -3.11
C ARG A 125 6.39 17.53 -4.12
N THR A 126 7.67 17.44 -3.74
CA THR A 126 8.71 16.92 -4.63
C THR A 126 8.46 15.46 -5.02
N SER A 127 7.99 14.64 -4.08
CA SER A 127 7.61 13.26 -4.37
C SER A 127 6.46 13.18 -5.37
N LYS A 128 5.39 13.95 -5.13
CA LYS A 128 4.22 14.01 -6.03
C LYS A 128 4.62 14.41 -7.43
N GLN A 129 5.37 15.50 -7.57
CA GLN A 129 5.83 16.00 -8.87
C GLN A 129 6.69 14.96 -9.62
N ALA A 130 7.66 14.35 -8.93
CA ALA A 130 8.53 13.34 -9.56
C ALA A 130 7.73 12.13 -10.09
N LEU A 131 6.68 11.72 -9.39
CA LEU A 131 5.81 10.63 -9.80
C LEU A 131 4.91 11.05 -10.98
N GLU A 132 4.24 12.21 -10.89
CA GLU A 132 3.34 12.74 -11.92
C GLU A 132 4.05 12.99 -13.24
N ASP A 133 5.26 13.57 -13.20
CA ASP A 133 6.09 13.81 -14.39
C ASP A 133 6.46 12.49 -15.08
N LEU A 134 6.65 11.41 -14.32
CA LEU A 134 7.04 10.11 -14.84
C LEU A 134 5.87 9.33 -15.44
N VAL A 135 4.71 9.32 -14.76
CA VAL A 135 3.55 8.51 -15.19
C VAL A 135 2.53 9.29 -16.02
N ALA A 136 2.71 10.62 -16.19
CA ALA A 136 1.80 11.53 -16.87
C ALA A 136 0.33 11.43 -16.37
N ALA A 137 0.14 11.22 -15.08
CA ALA A 137 -1.15 11.09 -14.42
C ALA A 137 -1.12 11.71 -13.02
N GLU A 138 -2.28 12.15 -12.53
CA GLU A 138 -2.42 12.74 -11.18
C GLU A 138 -2.13 11.71 -10.09
N VAL A 139 -1.28 12.05 -9.13
CA VAL A 139 -0.99 11.25 -7.93
C VAL A 139 -1.81 11.81 -6.78
N VAL A 140 -2.87 11.11 -6.41
CA VAL A 140 -3.88 11.59 -5.46
C VAL A 140 -3.75 11.02 -4.06
N GLY A 141 -2.92 9.99 -3.87
CA GLY A 141 -2.78 9.27 -2.61
C GLY A 141 -1.42 9.44 -1.97
N TYR A 142 -1.43 9.41 -0.63
CA TYR A 142 -0.22 9.48 0.18
C TYR A 142 -0.24 8.40 1.27
N ARG A 143 0.96 7.95 1.65
CA ARG A 143 1.22 7.17 2.86
C ARG A 143 2.51 7.63 3.51
N ALA A 144 2.46 7.95 4.80
CA ALA A 144 3.66 8.36 5.54
C ALA A 144 4.61 7.18 5.77
N PRO A 145 5.91 7.35 5.52
CA PRO A 145 6.92 6.38 5.87
C PRO A 145 6.78 5.89 7.32
N SER A 146 6.81 4.56 7.49
CA SER A 146 6.64 3.90 8.80
C SER A 146 5.32 4.26 9.52
N PHE A 147 4.26 4.69 8.81
CA PHE A 147 2.98 5.12 9.39
C PHE A 147 3.15 6.21 10.45
N SER A 148 4.02 7.16 10.19
CA SER A 148 4.56 8.08 11.19
C SER A 148 3.71 9.32 11.46
N ILE A 149 2.49 9.43 10.92
CA ILE A 149 1.50 10.40 11.39
C ILE A 149 0.88 9.86 12.66
N VAL A 150 1.28 10.42 13.80
CA VAL A 150 0.84 10.02 15.14
C VAL A 150 0.11 11.17 15.83
N PRO A 151 -0.61 10.93 16.94
CA PRO A 151 -1.27 12.01 17.69
C PRO A 151 -0.34 13.18 17.98
N GLY A 152 -0.81 14.40 17.65
CA GLY A 152 -0.04 15.65 17.73
C GLY A 152 0.59 16.12 16.40
N LEU A 153 0.50 15.28 15.34
CA LEU A 153 1.00 15.61 14.00
C LEU A 153 -0.12 15.78 12.98
N GLU A 154 -1.34 16.07 13.42
CA GLU A 154 -2.52 16.22 12.54
C GLU A 154 -2.38 17.36 11.52
N TRP A 155 -1.47 18.29 11.73
CA TRP A 155 -1.10 19.32 10.77
C TRP A 155 -0.59 18.75 9.43
N ALA A 156 -0.07 17.52 9.44
CA ALA A 156 0.39 16.84 8.23
C ALA A 156 -0.78 16.62 7.24
N PHE A 157 -1.97 16.31 7.73
CA PHE A 157 -3.16 16.16 6.88
C PHE A 157 -3.56 17.47 6.20
N ASP A 158 -3.38 18.62 6.88
CA ASP A 158 -3.66 19.92 6.29
C ASP A 158 -2.68 20.21 5.14
N VAL A 159 -1.39 19.87 5.32
CA VAL A 159 -0.38 19.98 4.25
C VAL A 159 -0.73 19.07 3.07
N LEU A 160 -1.17 17.84 3.31
CA LEU A 160 -1.57 16.93 2.23
C LEU A 160 -2.73 17.51 1.40
N VAL A 161 -3.73 18.09 2.05
CA VAL A 161 -4.84 18.77 1.35
C VAL A 161 -4.33 19.99 0.55
N GLU A 162 -3.48 20.82 1.14
CA GLU A 162 -2.88 21.99 0.49
C GLU A 162 -2.04 21.61 -0.73
N GLU A 163 -1.37 20.46 -0.71
CA GLU A 163 -0.59 19.91 -1.84
C GLU A 163 -1.43 19.07 -2.82
N GLY A 164 -2.76 19.04 -2.66
CA GLY A 164 -3.69 18.45 -3.62
C GLY A 164 -3.86 16.94 -3.51
N TYR A 165 -3.42 16.32 -2.40
CA TYR A 165 -3.75 14.92 -2.13
C TYR A 165 -5.24 14.77 -1.77
N LYS A 166 -5.87 13.70 -2.24
CA LYS A 166 -7.29 13.40 -2.01
C LYS A 166 -7.49 12.37 -0.90
N TYR A 167 -6.47 11.53 -0.67
CA TYR A 167 -6.50 10.54 0.41
C TYR A 167 -5.13 10.31 1.05
N ASP A 168 -5.19 9.85 2.29
CA ASP A 168 -4.08 9.32 3.07
C ASP A 168 -4.35 7.86 3.47
N SER A 169 -3.29 7.10 3.73
CA SER A 169 -3.35 5.74 4.26
C SER A 169 -2.24 5.51 5.30
N SER A 170 -2.10 6.47 6.21
CA SER A 170 -1.03 6.45 7.22
C SER A 170 -1.49 5.99 8.59
N LEU A 171 -2.81 6.02 8.90
CA LEU A 171 -3.28 5.75 10.24
C LEU A 171 -3.34 4.25 10.52
N PHE A 172 -2.76 3.87 11.65
CA PHE A 172 -2.81 2.49 12.14
C PHE A 172 -3.54 2.48 13.49
N PRO A 173 -4.80 2.00 13.56
CA PRO A 173 -5.65 2.06 14.76
C PRO A 173 -5.20 1.08 15.86
N ILE A 174 -3.97 1.23 16.36
CA ILE A 174 -3.38 0.39 17.40
C ILE A 174 -2.61 1.22 18.43
N HIS A 175 -2.39 0.66 19.61
CA HIS A 175 -1.52 1.24 20.63
C HIS A 175 -0.06 0.87 20.36
N ARG A 176 0.64 1.70 19.60
CA ARG A 176 2.08 1.53 19.32
C ARG A 176 2.80 2.87 19.31
N ARG A 177 3.87 2.96 20.08
CA ARG A 177 4.72 4.14 20.11
C ARG A 177 5.41 4.33 18.76
N GLY A 178 5.29 5.54 18.18
CA GLY A 178 6.00 5.96 16.97
C GLY A 178 5.28 5.68 15.65
N TYR A 179 4.15 4.92 15.65
CA TYR A 179 3.35 4.71 14.44
C TYR A 179 1.88 4.30 14.69
N GLY A 180 1.43 4.23 15.94
CA GLY A 180 0.03 3.92 16.25
C GLY A 180 -0.83 5.17 16.37
N TYR A 181 -2.08 5.06 15.93
CA TYR A 181 -3.11 6.10 16.08
C TYR A 181 -4.39 5.48 16.64
N PRO A 182 -4.45 5.20 17.97
CA PRO A 182 -5.54 4.41 18.58
C PRO A 182 -6.93 4.99 18.42
N ALA A 183 -7.02 6.33 18.30
CA ALA A 183 -8.30 7.04 18.15
C ALA A 183 -8.86 7.01 16.72
N SER A 184 -8.09 6.53 15.73
CA SER A 184 -8.57 6.44 14.35
C SER A 184 -9.69 5.41 14.23
N PRO A 185 -10.75 5.70 13.45
CA PRO A 185 -11.67 4.68 12.99
C PRO A 185 -10.93 3.56 12.25
N ARG A 186 -11.48 2.33 12.28
CA ARG A 186 -10.87 1.15 11.64
C ARG A 186 -11.36 0.90 10.21
N ILE A 187 -12.17 1.80 9.70
CA ILE A 187 -12.78 1.74 8.36
C ILE A 187 -12.42 2.99 7.57
N PRO A 188 -12.47 2.94 6.24
CA PRO A 188 -12.32 4.14 5.41
C PRO A 188 -13.29 5.22 5.83
N HIS A 189 -12.81 6.45 5.98
CA HIS A 189 -13.60 7.59 6.44
C HIS A 189 -13.08 8.91 5.88
N VAL A 190 -13.94 9.93 5.90
CA VAL A 190 -13.58 11.28 5.48
C VAL A 190 -13.25 12.12 6.71
N MET A 191 -12.08 12.72 6.73
CA MET A 191 -11.66 13.69 7.71
C MET A 191 -11.98 15.10 7.23
N GLN A 192 -12.62 15.91 8.08
CA GLN A 192 -12.77 17.35 7.86
C GLN A 192 -11.56 18.06 8.50
N ARG A 193 -10.79 18.76 7.68
CA ARG A 193 -9.60 19.47 8.11
C ARG A 193 -9.77 20.97 7.89
N PRO A 194 -9.02 21.86 8.57
CA PRO A 194 -9.02 23.29 8.28
C PRO A 194 -8.72 23.61 6.81
N ALA A 195 -7.81 22.86 6.19
CA ALA A 195 -7.45 23.03 4.77
C ALA A 195 -8.45 22.43 3.79
N GLY A 196 -9.41 21.60 4.23
CA GLY A 196 -10.39 20.94 3.37
C GLY A 196 -10.72 19.51 3.81
N ARG A 197 -11.11 18.67 2.85
CA ARG A 197 -11.46 17.26 3.08
C ARG A 197 -10.31 16.35 2.66
N LEU A 198 -10.05 15.32 3.46
CA LEU A 198 -9.11 14.25 3.14
C LEU A 198 -9.75 12.91 3.49
N SER A 199 -9.69 11.95 2.57
CA SER A 199 -10.15 10.58 2.83
C SER A 199 -9.02 9.79 3.51
N GLU A 200 -9.34 9.02 4.54
CA GLU A 200 -8.38 8.15 5.22
C GLU A 200 -8.74 6.68 5.00
N PHE A 201 -7.71 5.89 4.68
CA PHE A 201 -7.78 4.44 4.49
C PHE A 201 -6.87 3.72 5.48
N PRO A 202 -7.35 3.52 6.72
CA PRO A 202 -6.52 3.01 7.80
C PRO A 202 -6.11 1.55 7.58
N LEU A 203 -4.98 1.18 8.18
CA LEU A 203 -4.43 -0.17 8.14
C LEU A 203 -5.35 -1.16 8.86
N ALA A 204 -5.48 -2.38 8.31
CA ALA A 204 -6.35 -3.41 8.87
C ALA A 204 -5.95 -3.82 10.30
N THR A 205 -6.93 -3.91 11.16
CA THR A 205 -6.80 -4.40 12.54
C THR A 205 -7.93 -5.36 12.87
N THR A 206 -7.69 -6.28 13.80
CA THR A 206 -8.73 -7.08 14.45
C THR A 206 -8.69 -6.85 15.94
N SER A 207 -9.61 -7.42 16.69
CA SER A 207 -9.61 -7.39 18.17
C SER A 207 -9.39 -8.79 18.74
N LEU A 208 -8.49 -8.89 19.71
CA LEU A 208 -8.36 -10.06 20.56
C LEU A 208 -8.64 -9.63 21.99
N PHE A 209 -9.68 -10.17 22.63
CA PHE A 209 -10.12 -9.76 23.96
C PHE A 209 -10.27 -8.23 24.08
N ASP A 210 -10.98 -7.62 23.13
CA ASP A 210 -11.22 -6.17 23.00
C ASP A 210 -9.95 -5.32 22.78
N TYR A 211 -8.77 -5.93 22.69
CA TYR A 211 -7.54 -5.21 22.41
C TYR A 211 -7.26 -5.17 20.90
N PRO A 212 -6.96 -3.98 20.31
CA PRO A 212 -6.66 -3.87 18.89
C PRO A 212 -5.33 -4.52 18.55
N VAL A 213 -5.36 -5.46 17.61
CA VAL A 213 -4.20 -6.20 17.11
C VAL A 213 -3.95 -5.86 15.65
N PRO A 214 -2.70 -5.57 15.28
CA PRO A 214 -2.36 -5.32 13.88
C PRO A 214 -2.59 -6.56 13.02
N ALA A 215 -3.23 -6.37 11.86
CA ALA A 215 -3.59 -7.44 10.95
C ALA A 215 -3.45 -7.02 9.46
N ALA A 216 -2.67 -5.98 9.19
CA ALA A 216 -2.60 -5.35 7.88
C ALA A 216 -1.51 -5.90 6.95
N GLY A 217 -0.54 -6.66 7.43
CA GLY A 217 0.58 -7.12 6.58
C GLY A 217 1.95 -6.79 7.15
N GLY A 218 2.93 -6.56 6.28
CA GLY A 218 4.28 -6.22 6.65
C GLY A 218 4.94 -7.25 7.58
N GLY A 219 5.67 -6.77 8.58
CA GLY A 219 6.28 -7.66 9.58
C GLY A 219 5.27 -8.56 10.31
N TYR A 220 4.02 -8.14 10.42
CA TYR A 220 2.95 -8.94 11.03
C TYR A 220 2.55 -10.12 10.12
N LEU A 221 2.51 -9.93 8.80
CA LEU A 221 2.33 -11.03 7.85
C LEU A 221 3.40 -12.12 8.05
N ARG A 222 4.65 -11.72 8.22
CA ARG A 222 5.78 -12.66 8.31
C ARG A 222 5.92 -13.33 9.67
N GLN A 223 5.41 -12.74 10.74
CA GLN A 223 5.67 -13.17 12.11
C GLN A 223 4.45 -13.71 12.86
N PHE A 224 3.25 -13.29 12.50
CA PHE A 224 2.01 -13.71 13.14
C PHE A 224 1.37 -14.91 12.40
N PRO A 225 0.52 -15.70 13.09
CA PRO A 225 -0.33 -16.66 12.41
C PRO A 225 -1.20 -15.99 11.35
N LEU A 226 -1.25 -16.57 10.14
CA LEU A 226 -2.04 -16.01 9.03
C LEU A 226 -3.54 -15.89 9.37
N ALA A 227 -4.02 -16.73 10.28
CA ALA A 227 -5.38 -16.70 10.80
C ALA A 227 -5.79 -15.33 11.39
N ILE A 228 -4.84 -14.55 11.95
CA ILE A 228 -5.11 -13.21 12.48
C ILE A 228 -5.47 -12.24 11.34
N ILE A 229 -4.71 -12.28 10.24
CA ILE A 229 -4.97 -11.45 9.05
C ILE A 229 -6.29 -11.88 8.41
N ARG A 230 -6.47 -13.18 8.18
CA ARG A 230 -7.72 -13.72 7.63
C ARG A 230 -8.95 -13.32 8.45
N ARG A 231 -8.84 -13.35 9.77
CA ARG A 231 -9.92 -12.90 10.66
C ARG A 231 -10.27 -11.43 10.43
N ALA A 232 -9.28 -10.53 10.37
CA ALA A 232 -9.52 -9.11 10.14
C ALA A 232 -10.26 -8.85 8.82
N PHE A 233 -9.86 -9.56 7.76
CA PHE A 233 -10.46 -9.41 6.43
C PHE A 233 -11.88 -9.99 6.36
N ARG A 234 -12.13 -11.13 7.01
CA ARG A 234 -13.49 -11.70 7.13
C ARG A 234 -14.41 -10.79 7.92
N GLU A 235 -13.97 -10.27 9.08
CA GLU A 235 -14.72 -9.31 9.89
C GLU A 235 -15.03 -8.03 9.11
N ALA A 236 -14.12 -7.56 8.25
CA ALA A 236 -14.33 -6.42 7.38
C ALA A 236 -15.36 -6.74 6.27
N SER A 237 -15.26 -7.90 5.64
CA SER A 237 -16.22 -8.38 4.62
C SER A 237 -17.63 -8.52 5.20
N GLU A 238 -17.77 -9.07 6.39
CA GLU A 238 -19.07 -9.21 7.09
C GLU A 238 -19.75 -7.86 7.36
N ARG A 239 -18.96 -6.82 7.56
CA ARG A 239 -19.45 -5.44 7.70
C ARG A 239 -19.65 -4.71 6.37
N CYS A 240 -19.35 -5.34 5.22
CA CYS A 240 -19.32 -4.71 3.91
C CYS A 240 -18.37 -3.49 3.86
N GLU A 241 -17.28 -3.52 4.62
CA GLU A 241 -16.26 -2.48 4.66
C GLU A 241 -14.92 -3.03 4.17
N PRO A 242 -14.20 -2.31 3.29
CA PRO A 242 -12.89 -2.75 2.84
C PRO A 242 -11.84 -2.60 3.94
N ALA A 243 -10.86 -3.51 3.94
CA ALA A 243 -9.68 -3.47 4.80
C ALA A 243 -8.43 -3.21 3.97
N THR A 244 -7.43 -2.53 4.53
CA THR A 244 -6.16 -2.22 3.87
C THR A 244 -5.08 -3.21 4.28
N PHE A 245 -4.52 -3.92 3.29
CA PHE A 245 -3.37 -4.79 3.40
C PHE A 245 -2.12 -4.10 2.86
N TYR A 246 -0.94 -4.30 3.48
CA TYR A 246 0.30 -3.72 2.98
C TYR A 246 1.47 -4.69 3.04
N ILE A 247 2.39 -4.53 2.12
CA ILE A 247 3.69 -5.21 2.07
C ILE A 247 4.75 -4.25 1.50
N HIS A 248 6.02 -4.69 1.62
CA HIS A 248 7.14 -4.05 0.95
C HIS A 248 7.79 -5.03 -0.04
N PRO A 249 8.37 -4.57 -1.16
CA PRO A 249 9.02 -5.45 -2.13
C PRO A 249 10.14 -6.31 -1.53
N TRP A 250 10.90 -5.77 -0.60
CA TRP A 250 12.00 -6.50 0.06
C TRP A 250 11.51 -7.64 0.98
N GLU A 251 10.25 -7.67 1.38
CA GLU A 251 9.71 -8.75 2.23
C GLU A 251 9.61 -10.09 1.50
N ILE A 252 9.56 -10.06 0.17
CA ILE A 252 9.52 -11.27 -0.67
C ILE A 252 10.89 -11.63 -1.26
N ASP A 253 11.96 -10.95 -0.83
CA ASP A 253 13.33 -11.21 -1.27
C ASP A 253 14.18 -11.83 -0.15
N PRO A 254 14.17 -13.16 0.04
CA PRO A 254 15.01 -13.81 1.03
C PRO A 254 16.51 -13.74 0.72
N GLY A 255 16.87 -13.43 -0.54
CA GLY A 255 18.23 -13.28 -1.03
C GLY A 255 18.84 -11.90 -0.84
N GLN A 256 18.13 -10.95 -0.22
CA GLN A 256 18.66 -9.61 0.02
C GLN A 256 19.91 -9.59 0.89
N PRO A 257 20.83 -8.63 0.71
CA PRO A 257 22.04 -8.51 1.51
C PRO A 257 21.77 -8.42 3.02
N ARG A 258 22.61 -9.11 3.81
CA ARG A 258 22.53 -9.04 5.27
C ARG A 258 23.40 -7.91 5.79
N LEU A 259 22.79 -6.91 6.44
CA LEU A 259 23.48 -5.74 6.96
C LEU A 259 23.85 -5.90 8.45
N PRO A 260 24.93 -5.27 8.93
CA PRO A 260 25.41 -5.36 10.31
C PRO A 260 24.56 -4.46 11.22
N VAL A 261 23.43 -4.98 11.67
CA VAL A 261 22.51 -4.30 12.59
C VAL A 261 22.33 -5.09 13.87
N SER A 262 21.72 -4.49 14.89
CA SER A 262 21.42 -5.16 16.16
C SER A 262 20.67 -6.48 15.97
N ALA A 263 20.83 -7.44 16.90
CA ALA A 263 20.15 -8.73 16.83
C ALA A 263 18.60 -8.58 16.75
N LEU A 264 18.05 -7.59 17.44
CA LEU A 264 16.61 -7.29 17.41
C LEU A 264 16.17 -6.80 16.04
N ASN A 265 16.89 -5.84 15.43
CA ASN A 265 16.59 -5.33 14.10
C ASN A 265 16.76 -6.43 13.06
N ARG A 266 17.80 -7.26 13.17
CA ARG A 266 18.03 -8.42 12.32
C ARG A 266 16.85 -9.40 12.38
N LEU A 267 16.39 -9.73 13.60
CA LEU A 267 15.23 -10.62 13.77
C LEU A 267 13.95 -10.02 13.15
N ARG A 268 13.69 -8.75 13.41
CA ARG A 268 12.49 -8.05 12.89
C ARG A 268 12.49 -7.96 11.38
N HIS A 269 13.64 -7.67 10.77
CA HIS A 269 13.75 -7.45 9.33
C HIS A 269 13.77 -8.76 8.54
N TYR A 270 14.62 -9.72 8.92
CA TYR A 270 14.90 -10.91 8.11
C TYR A 270 14.07 -12.14 8.43
N ARG A 271 13.34 -12.16 9.56
CA ARG A 271 12.51 -13.32 9.90
C ARG A 271 11.32 -13.43 8.97
N GLY A 272 11.07 -14.65 8.44
CA GLY A 272 9.89 -15.00 7.66
C GLY A 272 9.91 -14.55 6.20
N LEU A 273 11.03 -14.01 5.68
CA LEU A 273 11.14 -13.61 4.27
C LEU A 273 10.85 -14.79 3.30
N GLY A 274 11.39 -15.98 3.60
CA GLY A 274 11.22 -17.14 2.73
C GLY A 274 9.78 -17.68 2.62
N SER A 275 8.87 -17.29 3.51
CA SER A 275 7.47 -17.69 3.46
C SER A 275 6.51 -16.54 3.08
N ALA A 276 7.03 -15.32 2.87
CA ALA A 276 6.19 -14.15 2.66
C ALA A 276 5.38 -14.26 1.37
N MET A 277 6.00 -14.68 0.26
CA MET A 277 5.35 -14.85 -1.04
C MET A 277 4.18 -15.83 -0.98
N GLU A 278 4.40 -17.02 -0.42
CA GLU A 278 3.35 -18.04 -0.23
C GLU A 278 2.19 -17.50 0.61
N ARG A 279 2.49 -16.77 1.69
CA ARG A 279 1.47 -16.21 2.58
C ARG A 279 0.64 -15.11 1.91
N ILE A 280 1.26 -14.29 1.05
CA ILE A 280 0.57 -13.30 0.23
C ILE A 280 -0.36 -14.01 -0.76
N GLU A 281 0.13 -15.04 -1.44
CA GLU A 281 -0.65 -15.81 -2.40
C GLU A 281 -1.90 -16.43 -1.76
N LEU A 282 -1.78 -16.99 -0.54
CA LEU A 282 -2.92 -17.50 0.23
C LEU A 282 -3.96 -16.41 0.57
N ILE A 283 -3.56 -15.16 0.76
CA ILE A 283 -4.48 -14.05 0.98
C ILE A 283 -5.17 -13.65 -0.34
N LEU A 284 -4.43 -13.61 -1.45
CA LEU A 284 -4.98 -13.30 -2.78
C LEU A 284 -5.96 -14.38 -3.29
N GLN A 285 -5.78 -15.64 -2.89
CA GLN A 285 -6.70 -16.73 -3.20
C GLN A 285 -8.04 -16.62 -2.45
N GLU A 286 -8.03 -16.04 -1.25
CA GLU A 286 -9.21 -16.00 -0.37
C GLU A 286 -10.01 -14.71 -0.50
N PHE A 287 -9.36 -13.58 -0.84
CA PHE A 287 -9.98 -12.26 -0.86
C PHE A 287 -9.76 -11.55 -2.20
N SER A 288 -10.74 -10.72 -2.59
CA SER A 288 -10.65 -9.85 -3.76
C SER A 288 -10.01 -8.52 -3.41
N PHE A 289 -9.20 -7.97 -4.33
CA PHE A 289 -8.47 -6.73 -4.09
C PHE A 289 -8.62 -5.73 -5.23
N THR A 290 -8.65 -4.45 -4.85
CA THR A 290 -8.71 -3.31 -5.77
C THR A 290 -7.81 -2.17 -5.27
N THR A 291 -7.73 -1.08 -6.05
CA THR A 291 -6.98 0.13 -5.68
C THR A 291 -7.77 1.01 -4.72
N ILE A 292 -7.05 1.83 -3.94
CA ILE A 292 -7.69 2.79 -3.02
C ILE A 292 -8.46 3.86 -3.81
N ALA A 293 -7.87 4.42 -4.87
CA ALA A 293 -8.51 5.48 -5.66
C ALA A 293 -9.84 5.04 -6.26
N SER A 294 -10.00 3.75 -6.62
CA SER A 294 -11.27 3.23 -7.14
C SER A 294 -12.43 3.31 -6.15
N TYR A 295 -12.14 3.42 -4.86
CA TYR A 295 -13.16 3.51 -3.80
C TYR A 295 -13.51 4.93 -3.38
N LEU A 296 -12.75 5.95 -3.77
CA LEU A 296 -13.02 7.35 -3.43
C LEU A 296 -14.45 7.80 -3.76
N PRO A 297 -15.00 7.51 -4.95
CA PRO A 297 -16.38 7.89 -5.28
C PRO A 297 -17.41 7.25 -4.35
N VAL A 298 -17.19 6.01 -3.90
CA VAL A 298 -18.07 5.30 -2.97
C VAL A 298 -18.04 5.96 -1.59
N LEU A 299 -16.87 6.33 -1.12
CA LEU A 299 -16.67 6.97 0.17
C LEU A 299 -17.30 8.37 0.19
N ASP A 300 -17.13 9.15 -0.89
CA ASP A 300 -17.76 10.46 -1.04
C ASP A 300 -19.29 10.41 -1.05
N ALA A 301 -19.87 9.45 -1.76
CA ALA A 301 -21.32 9.25 -1.78
C ALA A 301 -21.86 8.93 -0.37
N ARG A 302 -21.18 8.05 0.39
CA ARG A 302 -21.54 7.72 1.78
C ARG A 302 -21.44 8.93 2.71
N ALA A 303 -20.44 9.77 2.55
CA ALA A 303 -20.27 10.98 3.37
C ALA A 303 -21.39 12.00 3.11
N THR A 304 -21.80 12.19 1.87
CA THR A 304 -22.90 13.10 1.49
C THR A 304 -24.24 12.65 2.08
N THR A 305 -24.54 11.35 2.02
CA THR A 305 -25.79 10.78 2.55
C THR A 305 -25.91 10.95 4.08
N ARG A 306 -24.80 10.84 4.81
CA ARG A 306 -24.78 11.06 6.28
C ARG A 306 -25.04 12.52 6.65
N THR A 307 -24.56 13.48 5.87
CA THR A 307 -24.75 14.91 6.11
C THR A 307 -26.22 15.32 5.90
N THR A 308 -26.89 14.76 4.88
CA THR A 308 -28.31 15.03 4.62
C THR A 308 -29.25 14.38 5.63
N ALA A 309 -28.92 13.20 6.15
CA ALA A 309 -29.72 12.51 7.17
C ALA A 309 -29.58 13.12 8.57
N GLY A 310 -28.52 13.85 8.87
CA GLY A 310 -28.31 14.56 10.14
C GLY A 310 -28.88 15.99 10.16
N ALA A 311 -29.35 16.49 9.03
CA ALA A 311 -29.95 17.84 8.88
C ALA A 311 -31.50 17.81 8.81
N ALA A 312 -32.10 16.63 8.88
CA ALA A 312 -33.53 16.41 8.93
C ALA A 312 -33.98 15.98 10.35
#